data_cd4cdbad02d1c8f267c25df7c96fec97
#
_entry.id   cd4cdbad02d1c8f267c25df7c96fec97
#
_cell.length_a   1.000
_cell.length_b   1.000
_cell.length_c   1.000
_cell.angle_alpha   90.00
_cell.angle_beta   90.00
_cell.angle_gamma   90.00
#
_symmetry.space_group_name_H-M   'P 1'
#
loop_
_entity.id
_entity.type
_entity.pdbx_description
1 polymer ?
#
loop_
_entity_poly.entity_id
_entity_poly.type
_entity_poly.pdbx_seq_one_letter_code
_entity_poly.pdbx_strand_id
1 'polypeptide(L)'
;VGLPSIAISGFTGIGDAQQPFVQRNNDVYQLTDDFSWLKGRHSFKFGVDLRQEHMFIAFINRPNGDFTFGGTITGNAFADFLLGLPQQFRYTTQQAVQDGTGRTYAAYAQDEYRVSDRLTLNLGLRYEVATPFVEKQDRIVVIDPTRKSTVQPQAPQGLLYPGDSGIPRGGYKTDKNNIAPRLAFAYDPTGKGRTSIRGAWGIFYDALAGQGDLFQAGVLAPPFTPLVELNATRANPNITFANPRSAQTGGATLFPANLTIIGWGPTFNTPSAQHFNLTVQQQIGNHLGLEIGYVGSRGSHLPMFFEINPVINGVRKYPAYSLLRPTLTEAKSWYDSLQASLRMRPWHGINFLASYTYGDARDHVSGLNIGGENRPVLPVTLGDQGSIDTALAQEKGPALFDVRHRFVFSFGVELPKLADKSPAVRAILGGWQANGIFQAQTGFPLTVTDPVLALSGLTNRPDMTCDPNANAPHTVAKWFDTSCFTRRAAANTGGLSSQPRNAVRGPGFNRTDLSLFKNISFSKNKQLQFRIEGFNIFDQERWGQPVANSSAANFGAITSVEDGRTFQFGVKFSF
;
A
#
# COMPACT_ATOMS: atom_id res chain seq x y z
N VAL A 1 21.40 -14.40 18.48
CA VAL A 1 21.73 -13.79 19.76
C VAL A 1 22.17 -12.37 19.49
N GLY A 2 21.48 -11.37 20.02
CA GLY A 2 21.74 -9.95 19.81
C GLY A 2 21.51 -9.20 21.11
N LEU A 3 21.57 -7.87 21.05
CA LEU A 3 21.25 -7.00 22.17
C LEU A 3 19.73 -6.76 22.28
N PRO A 4 19.18 -6.52 23.48
CA PRO A 4 17.81 -6.06 23.62
C PRO A 4 17.64 -4.70 22.92
N SER A 5 16.44 -4.41 22.45
CA SER A 5 16.10 -3.08 21.95
C SER A 5 15.93 -2.12 23.14
N ILE A 6 16.55 -0.96 23.10
CA ILE A 6 16.53 0.04 24.18
C ILE A 6 16.10 1.37 23.61
N ALA A 7 14.93 1.84 24.03
CA ALA A 7 14.38 3.14 23.66
C ALA A 7 14.51 4.12 24.85
N ILE A 8 15.15 5.26 24.62
CA ILE A 8 15.31 6.34 25.60
C ILE A 8 14.66 7.58 25.00
N SER A 9 13.64 8.14 25.67
CA SER A 9 12.96 9.33 25.16
C SER A 9 13.92 10.49 24.95
N GLY A 10 13.90 11.07 23.75
CA GLY A 10 14.79 12.17 23.36
C GLY A 10 16.17 11.75 22.84
N PHE A 11 16.45 10.44 22.73
CA PHE A 11 17.71 9.91 22.22
C PHE A 11 17.49 8.87 21.12
N THR A 12 18.51 8.62 20.33
CA THR A 12 18.51 7.50 19.37
C THR A 12 18.49 6.18 20.12
N GLY A 13 17.66 5.23 19.70
CA GLY A 13 17.58 3.90 20.28
C GLY A 13 18.90 3.12 20.15
N ILE A 14 19.14 2.25 21.10
CA ILE A 14 20.34 1.39 21.18
C ILE A 14 19.91 -0.07 21.09
N GLY A 15 20.80 -0.93 20.58
CA GLY A 15 20.57 -2.37 20.45
C GLY A 15 19.92 -2.78 19.14
N ASP A 16 19.40 -4.02 19.10
CA ASP A 16 18.81 -4.58 17.91
C ASP A 16 17.38 -4.09 17.72
N ALA A 17 16.88 -4.19 16.49
CA ALA A 17 15.47 -3.96 16.21
C ALA A 17 14.58 -4.92 17.02
N GLN A 18 13.38 -4.48 17.39
CA GLN A 18 12.39 -5.34 18.08
C GLN A 18 12.07 -6.61 17.28
N GLN A 19 12.27 -6.55 15.96
CA GLN A 19 12.07 -7.64 15.01
C GLN A 19 13.37 -7.86 14.22
N PRO A 20 14.39 -8.45 14.84
CA PRO A 20 15.70 -8.57 14.23
C PRO A 20 15.74 -9.55 13.07
N PHE A 21 14.78 -10.43 12.98
CA PHE A 21 14.72 -11.44 11.94
C PHE A 21 13.27 -11.72 11.48
N VAL A 22 13.04 -11.56 10.19
CA VAL A 22 11.82 -12.00 9.51
C VAL A 22 12.23 -12.79 8.29
N GLN A 23 11.92 -14.07 8.27
CA GLN A 23 12.09 -14.92 7.09
C GLN A 23 10.71 -15.20 6.48
N ARG A 24 10.57 -14.94 5.19
CA ARG A 24 9.36 -15.28 4.43
C ARG A 24 9.78 -16.10 3.22
N ASN A 25 9.21 -17.28 3.09
CA ASN A 25 9.37 -18.14 1.92
C ASN A 25 7.97 -18.40 1.36
N ASN A 26 7.79 -18.12 0.08
CA ASN A 26 6.57 -18.43 -0.63
C ASN A 26 6.89 -19.36 -1.78
N ASP A 27 6.36 -20.57 -1.73
CA ASP A 27 6.47 -21.54 -2.82
C ASP A 27 5.13 -21.61 -3.54
N VAL A 28 5.15 -21.48 -4.86
CA VAL A 28 3.96 -21.55 -5.70
C VAL A 28 4.11 -22.71 -6.68
N TYR A 29 3.18 -23.64 -6.60
CA TYR A 29 3.06 -24.74 -7.56
C TYR A 29 1.81 -24.47 -8.41
N GLN A 30 2.00 -24.33 -9.72
CA GLN A 30 0.93 -24.00 -10.64
C GLN A 30 0.91 -24.97 -11.81
N LEU A 31 -0.29 -25.46 -12.11
CA LEU A 31 -0.59 -26.25 -13.30
C LEU A 31 -1.66 -25.50 -14.11
N THR A 32 -1.31 -25.15 -15.34
CA THR A 32 -2.23 -24.50 -16.28
C THR A 32 -2.31 -25.32 -17.56
N ASP A 33 -3.51 -25.41 -18.12
CA ASP A 33 -3.73 -25.98 -19.45
C ASP A 33 -4.74 -25.13 -20.22
N ASP A 34 -4.42 -24.85 -21.48
CA ASP A 34 -5.21 -23.99 -22.36
C ASP A 34 -5.49 -24.68 -23.68
N PHE A 35 -6.76 -24.81 -24.03
CA PHE A 35 -7.23 -25.34 -25.31
C PHE A 35 -7.77 -24.20 -26.17
N SER A 36 -7.30 -24.12 -27.42
CA SER A 36 -7.75 -23.13 -28.42
C SER A 36 -8.43 -23.85 -29.59
N TRP A 37 -9.60 -23.35 -29.99
CA TRP A 37 -10.37 -23.86 -31.08
C TRP A 37 -10.83 -22.75 -32.04
N LEU A 38 -10.38 -22.82 -33.29
CA LEU A 38 -10.73 -21.85 -34.32
C LEU A 38 -11.89 -22.42 -35.16
N LYS A 39 -12.96 -21.65 -35.27
CA LYS A 39 -14.12 -22.03 -36.09
C LYS A 39 -14.71 -20.81 -36.83
N GLY A 40 -14.39 -20.67 -38.11
CA GLY A 40 -14.85 -19.53 -38.91
C GLY A 40 -14.33 -18.20 -38.34
N ARG A 41 -15.25 -17.36 -37.85
CA ARG A 41 -14.95 -16.05 -37.27
C ARG A 41 -14.78 -16.09 -35.75
N HIS A 42 -14.84 -17.25 -35.15
CA HIS A 42 -14.70 -17.46 -33.72
C HIS A 42 -13.35 -18.06 -33.37
N SER A 43 -12.74 -17.56 -32.31
CA SER A 43 -11.55 -18.10 -31.67
C SER A 43 -11.87 -18.40 -30.22
N PHE A 44 -12.29 -19.62 -29.95
CA PHE A 44 -12.60 -20.08 -28.59
C PHE A 44 -11.32 -20.44 -27.86
N LYS A 45 -11.26 -20.07 -26.59
CA LYS A 45 -10.24 -20.51 -25.63
C LYS A 45 -10.91 -21.03 -24.37
N PHE A 46 -10.45 -22.17 -23.90
CA PHE A 46 -10.87 -22.77 -22.63
C PHE A 46 -9.63 -23.09 -21.84
N GLY A 47 -9.67 -22.90 -20.55
CA GLY A 47 -8.50 -23.24 -19.75
C GLY A 47 -8.85 -23.50 -18.30
N VAL A 48 -7.90 -24.14 -17.63
CA VAL A 48 -7.91 -24.42 -16.20
C VAL A 48 -6.61 -23.90 -15.58
N ASP A 49 -6.71 -23.44 -14.34
CA ASP A 49 -5.59 -22.96 -13.54
C ASP A 49 -5.72 -23.51 -12.12
N LEU A 50 -4.81 -24.38 -11.76
CA LEU A 50 -4.73 -25.01 -10.45
C LEU A 50 -3.47 -24.51 -9.77
N ARG A 51 -3.60 -23.87 -8.63
CA ARG A 51 -2.49 -23.29 -7.89
C ARG A 51 -2.50 -23.74 -6.45
N GLN A 52 -1.36 -24.12 -5.93
CA GLN A 52 -1.11 -24.30 -4.52
C GLN A 52 -0.02 -23.33 -4.09
N GLU A 53 -0.29 -22.59 -3.05
CA GLU A 53 0.66 -21.68 -2.43
C GLU A 53 1.00 -22.18 -1.05
N HIS A 54 2.28 -22.26 -0.76
CA HIS A 54 2.83 -22.59 0.55
C HIS A 54 3.57 -21.36 1.08
N MET A 55 3.16 -20.90 2.24
CA MET A 55 3.75 -19.75 2.90
C MET A 55 4.38 -20.16 4.22
N PHE A 56 5.66 -19.92 4.35
CA PHE A 56 6.41 -20.06 5.59
C PHE A 56 6.86 -18.70 6.07
N ILE A 57 6.47 -18.32 7.28
CA ILE A 57 6.91 -17.07 7.91
C ILE A 57 7.47 -17.39 9.29
N ALA A 58 8.76 -17.16 9.49
CA ALA A 58 9.38 -17.10 10.79
C ALA A 58 9.49 -15.62 11.20
N PHE A 59 8.72 -15.25 12.21
CA PHE A 59 8.68 -13.89 12.73
C PHE A 59 9.19 -13.90 14.16
N ILE A 60 10.45 -13.50 14.31
CA ILE A 60 11.08 -13.41 15.62
C ILE A 60 10.82 -12.02 16.19
N ASN A 61 9.94 -11.96 17.19
CA ASN A 61 9.53 -10.72 17.81
C ASN A 61 10.09 -10.65 19.24
N ARG A 62 10.87 -9.60 19.54
CA ARG A 62 11.44 -9.32 20.88
C ARG A 62 12.13 -10.53 21.53
N PRO A 63 13.03 -11.23 20.83
CA PRO A 63 13.66 -12.43 21.38
C PRO A 63 14.53 -12.12 22.61
N ASN A 64 15.16 -10.95 22.63
CA ASN A 64 16.01 -10.46 23.72
C ASN A 64 15.26 -9.45 24.62
N GLY A 65 13.98 -9.20 24.35
CA GLY A 65 13.18 -8.16 24.98
C GLY A 65 13.43 -6.75 24.45
N ASP A 66 12.58 -5.82 24.85
CA ASP A 66 12.75 -4.40 24.62
C ASP A 66 12.50 -3.60 25.91
N PHE A 67 13.35 -2.62 26.14
CA PHE A 67 13.30 -1.72 27.28
C PHE A 67 12.89 -0.31 26.85
N THR A 68 12.03 0.33 27.61
CA THR A 68 11.65 1.73 27.38
C THR A 68 11.96 2.57 28.63
N PHE A 69 12.68 3.66 28.42
CA PHE A 69 13.02 4.66 29.44
C PHE A 69 12.39 5.99 29.04
N GLY A 70 11.35 6.41 29.76
CA GLY A 70 10.56 7.60 29.45
C GLY A 70 10.62 8.70 30.50
N GLY A 71 11.43 8.52 31.55
CA GLY A 71 11.48 9.47 32.67
C GLY A 71 10.41 9.23 33.75
N THR A 72 9.73 8.10 33.72
CA THR A 72 8.64 7.79 34.65
C THR A 72 9.12 7.64 36.09
N ILE A 73 10.35 7.15 36.28
CA ILE A 73 10.88 6.83 37.65
C ILE A 73 11.52 8.07 38.27
N THR A 74 12.48 8.71 37.58
CA THR A 74 13.23 9.84 38.14
C THR A 74 12.70 11.21 37.68
N GLY A 75 11.91 11.27 36.63
CA GLY A 75 11.52 12.49 35.91
C GLY A 75 12.41 12.79 34.72
N ASN A 76 13.47 12.00 34.46
CA ASN A 76 14.38 12.16 33.32
C ASN A 76 14.69 10.80 32.71
N ALA A 77 14.45 10.66 31.42
CA ALA A 77 14.60 9.38 30.69
C ALA A 77 16.05 8.86 30.68
N PHE A 78 17.03 9.77 30.56
CA PHE A 78 18.44 9.39 30.58
C PHE A 78 18.93 8.99 31.98
N ALA A 79 18.42 9.66 33.05
CA ALA A 79 18.69 9.25 34.43
C ALA A 79 18.08 7.87 34.71
N ASP A 80 16.85 7.60 34.30
CA ASP A 80 16.23 6.27 34.40
C ASP A 80 17.11 5.20 33.74
N PHE A 81 17.65 5.50 32.56
CA PHE A 81 18.55 4.60 31.81
C PHE A 81 19.86 4.35 32.56
N LEU A 82 20.53 5.40 33.06
CA LEU A 82 21.79 5.26 33.83
C LEU A 82 21.62 4.47 35.13
N LEU A 83 20.46 4.58 35.76
CA LEU A 83 20.11 3.82 36.95
C LEU A 83 19.62 2.40 36.64
N GLY A 84 19.39 2.08 35.35
CA GLY A 84 18.87 0.78 34.91
C GLY A 84 17.43 0.52 35.36
N LEU A 85 16.59 1.56 35.44
CA LEU A 85 15.20 1.53 35.87
C LEU A 85 14.24 1.82 34.73
N PRO A 86 13.95 0.83 33.85
CA PRO A 86 13.02 1.04 32.73
C PRO A 86 11.58 1.20 33.24
N GLN A 87 10.81 2.05 32.58
CA GLN A 87 9.37 2.13 32.81
C GLN A 87 8.60 0.93 32.26
N GLN A 88 9.17 0.26 31.23
CA GLN A 88 8.53 -0.88 30.59
C GLN A 88 9.58 -1.87 30.09
N PHE A 89 9.30 -3.16 30.25
CA PHE A 89 10.00 -4.26 29.61
C PHE A 89 9.01 -5.18 28.91
N ARG A 90 9.27 -5.50 27.63
CA ARG A 90 8.43 -6.41 26.85
C ARG A 90 9.28 -7.54 26.29
N TYR A 91 8.71 -8.73 26.23
CA TYR A 91 9.34 -9.89 25.59
C TYR A 91 8.30 -10.91 25.16
N THR A 92 8.64 -11.77 24.22
CA THR A 92 7.81 -12.92 23.84
C THR A 92 8.34 -14.19 24.50
N THR A 93 7.44 -14.99 25.04
CA THR A 93 7.80 -16.25 25.69
C THR A 93 8.00 -17.39 24.72
N GLN A 94 7.40 -17.26 23.52
CA GLN A 94 7.46 -18.25 22.45
C GLN A 94 7.57 -17.55 21.10
N GLN A 95 8.38 -18.09 20.19
CA GLN A 95 8.50 -17.59 18.82
C GLN A 95 7.47 -18.26 17.92
N ALA A 96 6.82 -17.44 17.08
CA ALA A 96 5.86 -17.94 16.12
C ALA A 96 6.53 -18.29 14.79
N VAL A 97 6.32 -19.51 14.35
CA VAL A 97 6.55 -19.91 12.96
C VAL A 97 5.22 -20.24 12.35
N GLN A 98 4.94 -19.67 11.19
CA GLN A 98 3.73 -19.92 10.42
C GLN A 98 4.08 -20.79 9.22
N ASP A 99 3.35 -21.85 9.04
CA ASP A 99 3.52 -22.78 7.94
C ASP A 99 2.13 -23.14 7.40
N GLY A 100 1.73 -22.44 6.35
CA GLY A 100 0.37 -22.52 5.82
C GLY A 100 0.30 -22.79 4.33
N THR A 101 -0.79 -23.41 3.91
CA THR A 101 -1.05 -23.74 2.51
C THR A 101 -2.45 -23.27 2.11
N GLY A 102 -2.52 -22.52 0.99
CA GLY A 102 -3.76 -22.15 0.31
C GLY A 102 -3.81 -22.75 -1.10
N ARG A 103 -5.01 -22.87 -1.68
CA ARG A 103 -5.20 -23.39 -3.03
C ARG A 103 -6.18 -22.52 -3.80
N THR A 104 -5.91 -22.35 -5.08
CA THR A 104 -6.81 -21.69 -6.02
C THR A 104 -7.14 -22.65 -7.15
N TYR A 105 -8.41 -22.73 -7.48
CA TYR A 105 -8.95 -23.50 -8.58
C TYR A 105 -9.71 -22.55 -9.50
N ALA A 106 -9.36 -22.53 -10.77
CA ALA A 106 -10.07 -21.69 -11.72
C ALA A 106 -10.27 -22.39 -13.05
N ALA A 107 -11.37 -22.06 -13.71
CA ALA A 107 -11.65 -22.44 -15.09
C ALA A 107 -12.22 -21.24 -15.84
N TYR A 108 -11.96 -21.16 -17.13
CA TYR A 108 -12.50 -20.11 -17.98
C TYR A 108 -12.88 -20.58 -19.37
N ALA A 109 -13.79 -19.83 -19.97
CA ALA A 109 -14.14 -19.91 -21.39
C ALA A 109 -14.13 -18.49 -21.96
N GLN A 110 -13.59 -18.34 -23.17
CA GLN A 110 -13.52 -17.07 -23.87
C GLN A 110 -13.77 -17.29 -25.37
N ASP A 111 -14.46 -16.35 -26.01
CA ASP A 111 -14.63 -16.26 -27.43
C ASP A 111 -14.13 -14.90 -27.96
N GLU A 112 -13.22 -14.92 -28.89
CA GLU A 112 -12.90 -13.78 -29.73
C GLU A 112 -13.67 -13.92 -31.02
N TYR A 113 -14.76 -13.15 -31.14
CA TYR A 113 -15.67 -13.18 -32.31
C TYR A 113 -15.42 -11.99 -33.22
N ARG A 114 -14.91 -12.28 -34.43
CA ARG A 114 -14.78 -11.30 -35.49
C ARG A 114 -16.13 -11.11 -36.19
N VAL A 115 -16.95 -10.21 -35.67
CA VAL A 115 -18.30 -9.92 -36.19
C VAL A 115 -18.22 -9.46 -37.66
N SER A 116 -17.25 -8.58 -37.95
CA SER A 116 -16.94 -8.08 -39.28
C SER A 116 -15.44 -7.75 -39.36
N ASP A 117 -14.98 -7.31 -40.53
CA ASP A 117 -13.60 -6.83 -40.70
C ASP A 117 -13.29 -5.56 -39.91
N ARG A 118 -14.35 -4.92 -39.37
CA ARG A 118 -14.25 -3.68 -38.57
C ARG A 118 -14.59 -3.83 -37.11
N LEU A 119 -15.21 -4.94 -36.71
CA LEU A 119 -15.67 -5.14 -35.32
C LEU A 119 -15.26 -6.52 -34.84
N THR A 120 -14.51 -6.54 -33.77
CA THR A 120 -14.17 -7.74 -32.98
C THR A 120 -14.75 -7.59 -31.57
N LEU A 121 -15.39 -8.63 -31.08
CA LEU A 121 -15.86 -8.77 -29.69
C LEU A 121 -15.02 -9.80 -28.97
N ASN A 122 -14.72 -9.56 -27.69
CA ASN A 122 -14.14 -10.54 -26.79
C ASN A 122 -15.11 -10.77 -25.64
N LEU A 123 -15.57 -12.00 -25.46
CA LEU A 123 -16.52 -12.40 -24.46
C LEU A 123 -15.88 -13.51 -23.62
N GLY A 124 -15.77 -13.30 -22.33
CA GLY A 124 -15.13 -14.27 -21.44
C GLY A 124 -15.86 -14.44 -20.13
N LEU A 125 -15.77 -15.64 -19.58
CA LEU A 125 -16.24 -15.96 -18.25
C LEU A 125 -15.17 -16.80 -17.55
N ARG A 126 -14.76 -16.37 -16.36
CA ARG A 126 -13.89 -17.14 -15.46
C ARG A 126 -14.63 -17.40 -14.16
N TYR A 127 -14.52 -18.60 -13.66
CA TYR A 127 -14.94 -18.96 -12.31
C TYR A 127 -13.69 -19.35 -11.51
N GLU A 128 -13.58 -18.85 -10.29
CA GLU A 128 -12.47 -19.22 -9.42
C GLU A 128 -12.88 -19.37 -7.96
N VAL A 129 -12.20 -20.29 -7.28
CA VAL A 129 -12.36 -20.55 -5.86
C VAL A 129 -10.98 -20.60 -5.23
N ALA A 130 -10.75 -19.72 -4.26
CA ALA A 130 -9.55 -19.76 -3.43
C ALA A 130 -9.91 -20.20 -2.02
N THR A 131 -9.19 -21.19 -1.51
CA THR A 131 -9.33 -21.59 -0.11
C THR A 131 -8.56 -20.65 0.79
N PRO A 132 -9.00 -20.41 2.04
CA PRO A 132 -8.15 -19.77 3.02
C PRO A 132 -6.86 -20.56 3.22
N PHE A 133 -5.80 -19.87 3.67
CA PHE A 133 -4.60 -20.54 4.13
C PHE A 133 -4.91 -21.36 5.38
N VAL A 134 -4.52 -22.63 5.36
CA VAL A 134 -4.61 -23.52 6.51
C VAL A 134 -3.22 -23.66 7.12
N GLU A 135 -3.06 -23.20 8.35
CA GLU A 135 -1.83 -23.35 9.12
C GLU A 135 -1.70 -24.77 9.66
N LYS A 136 -0.52 -25.41 9.56
CA LYS A 136 -0.30 -26.83 9.86
C LYS A 136 -0.66 -27.23 11.30
N GLN A 137 -0.51 -26.30 12.25
CA GLN A 137 -0.80 -26.53 13.68
C GLN A 137 -2.06 -25.79 14.15
N ASP A 138 -2.90 -25.33 13.20
CA ASP A 138 -4.16 -24.62 13.45
C ASP A 138 -4.00 -23.32 14.28
N ARG A 139 -2.84 -22.64 14.13
CA ARG A 139 -2.51 -21.40 14.83
C ARG A 139 -3.16 -20.19 14.16
N ILE A 140 -4.44 -20.08 14.23
CA ILE A 140 -5.24 -18.97 13.71
C ILE A 140 -6.22 -18.52 14.78
N VAL A 141 -6.43 -17.19 14.86
CA VAL A 141 -7.41 -16.57 15.75
C VAL A 141 -8.48 -15.88 14.94
N VAL A 142 -9.72 -16.13 15.32
CA VAL A 142 -10.91 -15.45 14.82
C VAL A 142 -11.51 -14.61 15.95
N ILE A 143 -11.94 -13.41 15.64
CA ILE A 143 -12.50 -12.46 16.61
C ILE A 143 -14.01 -12.44 16.47
N ASP A 144 -14.71 -12.92 17.51
CA ASP A 144 -16.16 -12.80 17.67
C ASP A 144 -16.47 -12.53 19.16
N PRO A 145 -16.68 -11.27 19.55
CA PRO A 145 -16.82 -10.89 20.94
C PRO A 145 -18.07 -11.44 21.63
N THR A 146 -19.00 -12.02 20.89
CA THR A 146 -20.23 -12.62 21.44
C THR A 146 -20.02 -14.03 21.96
N ARG A 147 -18.88 -14.67 21.61
CA ARG A 147 -18.63 -16.09 21.84
C ARG A 147 -17.41 -16.34 22.70
N LYS A 148 -17.37 -17.51 23.33
CA LYS A 148 -16.23 -18.03 24.09
C LYS A 148 -15.74 -19.33 23.44
N SER A 149 -14.41 -19.51 23.38
CA SER A 149 -13.82 -20.72 22.83
C SER A 149 -14.04 -21.93 23.72
N THR A 150 -14.33 -23.06 23.09
CA THR A 150 -14.35 -24.38 23.71
C THR A 150 -13.03 -25.11 23.52
N VAL A 151 -12.27 -24.75 22.47
CA VAL A 151 -10.94 -25.30 22.16
C VAL A 151 -9.88 -24.71 23.10
N GLN A 152 -10.00 -23.44 23.44
CA GLN A 152 -9.14 -22.73 24.40
C GLN A 152 -9.99 -22.14 25.54
N PRO A 153 -10.43 -22.93 26.53
CA PRO A 153 -11.35 -22.46 27.57
C PRO A 153 -10.79 -21.33 28.46
N GLN A 154 -9.46 -21.20 28.52
CA GLN A 154 -8.76 -20.12 29.26
C GLN A 154 -8.72 -18.81 28.47
N ALA A 155 -9.00 -18.83 27.16
CA ALA A 155 -9.05 -17.63 26.36
C ALA A 155 -10.15 -16.68 26.86
N PRO A 156 -9.88 -15.36 26.88
CA PRO A 156 -10.95 -14.39 27.12
C PRO A 156 -12.06 -14.54 26.08
N GLN A 157 -13.29 -14.19 26.46
CA GLN A 157 -14.40 -14.13 25.52
C GLN A 157 -14.04 -13.22 24.34
N GLY A 158 -14.35 -13.70 23.10
CA GLY A 158 -14.07 -12.97 21.86
C GLY A 158 -12.97 -13.56 21.00
N LEU A 159 -12.20 -14.52 21.51
CA LEU A 159 -11.21 -15.27 20.73
C LEU A 159 -11.72 -16.66 20.43
N LEU A 160 -11.74 -17.03 19.17
CA LEU A 160 -12.11 -18.35 18.68
C LEU A 160 -10.97 -18.96 17.87
N TYR A 161 -10.91 -20.27 17.86
CA TYR A 161 -9.82 -21.04 17.24
C TYR A 161 -10.40 -22.11 16.30
N PRO A 162 -9.60 -22.62 15.35
CA PRO A 162 -9.99 -23.78 14.57
C PRO A 162 -10.46 -24.94 15.46
N GLY A 163 -11.62 -25.51 15.15
CA GLY A 163 -12.27 -26.51 15.97
C GLY A 163 -13.39 -25.98 16.87
N ASP A 164 -13.46 -24.68 17.16
CA ASP A 164 -14.66 -24.08 17.72
C ASP A 164 -15.81 -24.17 16.73
N SER A 165 -17.05 -24.29 17.21
CA SER A 165 -18.24 -24.47 16.37
C SER A 165 -18.31 -23.42 15.25
N GLY A 166 -18.34 -23.87 13.99
CA GLY A 166 -18.41 -22.98 12.81
C GLY A 166 -17.12 -22.28 12.44
N ILE A 167 -16.00 -22.52 13.12
CA ILE A 167 -14.68 -21.98 12.76
C ILE A 167 -13.88 -23.03 12.01
N PRO A 168 -13.66 -22.87 10.70
CA PRO A 168 -12.84 -23.77 9.90
C PRO A 168 -11.35 -23.56 10.18
N ARG A 169 -10.52 -24.52 9.75
CA ARG A 169 -9.06 -24.47 9.96
C ARG A 169 -8.39 -23.24 9.39
N GLY A 170 -8.91 -22.63 8.32
CA GLY A 170 -8.41 -21.38 7.74
C GLY A 170 -8.97 -20.10 8.36
N GLY A 171 -9.78 -20.20 9.43
CA GLY A 171 -10.37 -19.07 10.15
C GLY A 171 -11.69 -18.58 9.55
N TYR A 172 -11.89 -18.68 8.24
CA TYR A 172 -13.12 -18.27 7.55
C TYR A 172 -13.54 -19.29 6.49
N LYS A 173 -14.81 -19.25 6.07
CA LYS A 173 -15.35 -20.15 5.04
C LYS A 173 -14.85 -19.73 3.66
N THR A 174 -14.58 -20.72 2.81
CA THR A 174 -14.24 -20.48 1.40
C THR A 174 -15.39 -19.80 0.69
N ASP A 175 -15.11 -18.67 0.07
CA ASP A 175 -16.01 -17.99 -0.84
C ASP A 175 -16.06 -18.74 -2.18
N LYS A 176 -17.28 -19.02 -2.67
CA LYS A 176 -17.49 -19.85 -3.87
C LYS A 176 -18.29 -19.14 -4.96
N ASN A 177 -18.56 -17.84 -4.81
CA ASN A 177 -19.39 -17.10 -5.75
C ASN A 177 -18.59 -16.23 -6.72
N ASN A 178 -17.29 -16.48 -6.87
CA ASN A 178 -16.37 -15.65 -7.65
C ASN A 178 -16.52 -15.91 -9.16
N ILE A 179 -17.50 -15.27 -9.76
CA ILE A 179 -17.76 -15.29 -11.20
C ILE A 179 -17.23 -14.01 -11.81
N ALA A 180 -16.31 -14.12 -12.76
CA ALA A 180 -15.56 -13.04 -13.40
C ALA A 180 -15.87 -12.89 -14.89
N PRO A 181 -16.97 -12.23 -15.27
CA PRO A 181 -17.25 -11.91 -16.67
C PRO A 181 -16.26 -10.86 -17.17
N ARG A 182 -15.93 -10.97 -18.48
CA ARG A 182 -15.04 -10.05 -19.20
C ARG A 182 -15.61 -9.78 -20.57
N LEU A 183 -15.80 -8.53 -20.92
CA LEU A 183 -16.36 -8.07 -22.16
C LEU A 183 -15.42 -7.03 -22.76
N ALA A 184 -15.09 -7.16 -24.04
CA ALA A 184 -14.33 -6.13 -24.75
C ALA A 184 -14.75 -6.08 -26.22
N PHE A 185 -14.52 -4.92 -26.82
CA PHE A 185 -14.68 -4.72 -28.26
C PHE A 185 -13.55 -3.88 -28.84
N ALA A 186 -13.28 -4.11 -30.13
CA ALA A 186 -12.43 -3.26 -30.95
C ALA A 186 -13.17 -2.94 -32.26
N TYR A 187 -13.33 -1.64 -32.55
CA TYR A 187 -14.08 -1.14 -33.68
C TYR A 187 -13.27 -0.16 -34.50
N ASP A 188 -13.13 -0.41 -35.82
CA ASP A 188 -12.60 0.53 -36.80
C ASP A 188 -13.77 1.17 -37.60
N PRO A 189 -14.23 2.38 -37.21
CA PRO A 189 -15.37 3.02 -37.86
C PRO A 189 -15.12 3.36 -39.33
N THR A 190 -13.87 3.55 -39.71
CA THR A 190 -13.48 3.96 -41.06
C THR A 190 -13.14 2.77 -41.98
N GLY A 191 -12.78 1.63 -41.41
CA GLY A 191 -12.26 0.47 -42.16
C GLY A 191 -10.88 0.70 -42.79
N LYS A 192 -10.21 1.80 -42.44
CA LYS A 192 -8.90 2.19 -42.98
C LYS A 192 -7.74 1.93 -42.05
N GLY A 193 -7.99 1.37 -40.84
CA GLY A 193 -7.00 1.13 -39.80
C GLY A 193 -6.38 2.38 -39.17
N ARG A 194 -6.97 3.57 -39.41
CA ARG A 194 -6.48 4.85 -38.90
C ARG A 194 -7.19 5.29 -37.61
N THR A 195 -8.39 4.79 -37.39
CA THR A 195 -9.19 5.07 -36.19
C THR A 195 -9.55 3.75 -35.52
N SER A 196 -9.34 3.65 -34.24
CA SER A 196 -9.75 2.48 -33.44
C SER A 196 -10.46 2.95 -32.19
N ILE A 197 -11.67 2.45 -31.96
CA ILE A 197 -12.42 2.63 -30.73
C ILE A 197 -12.42 1.29 -29.98
N ARG A 198 -11.91 1.28 -28.76
CA ARG A 198 -11.80 0.07 -27.93
C ARG A 198 -12.45 0.31 -26.60
N GLY A 199 -13.22 -0.67 -26.14
CA GLY A 199 -13.78 -0.67 -24.80
C GLY A 199 -13.63 -2.03 -24.18
N ALA A 200 -13.44 -2.03 -22.87
CA ALA A 200 -13.39 -3.25 -22.09
C ALA A 200 -14.03 -3.02 -20.71
N TRP A 201 -14.63 -4.07 -20.18
CA TRP A 201 -15.11 -4.19 -18.81
C TRP A 201 -14.89 -5.62 -18.32
N GLY A 202 -14.50 -5.76 -17.06
CA GLY A 202 -14.35 -7.08 -16.46
C GLY A 202 -14.24 -7.05 -14.95
N ILE A 203 -14.58 -8.17 -14.33
CA ILE A 203 -14.42 -8.44 -12.89
C ILE A 203 -13.20 -9.32 -12.70
N PHE A 204 -12.41 -9.00 -11.67
CA PHE A 204 -11.21 -9.71 -11.27
C PHE A 204 -11.24 -9.93 -9.77
N TYR A 205 -10.89 -11.12 -9.34
CA TYR A 205 -10.78 -11.47 -7.94
C TYR A 205 -9.33 -11.52 -7.51
N ASP A 206 -9.06 -11.10 -6.29
CA ASP A 206 -7.75 -11.22 -5.65
C ASP A 206 -7.90 -12.12 -4.42
N ALA A 207 -7.74 -13.40 -4.67
CA ALA A 207 -8.01 -14.43 -3.69
C ALA A 207 -6.99 -14.47 -2.55
N LEU A 208 -5.80 -13.94 -2.75
CA LEU A 208 -4.66 -14.14 -1.85
C LEU A 208 -3.96 -12.83 -1.46
N ALA A 209 -4.37 -11.70 -2.03
CA ALA A 209 -3.81 -10.40 -1.70
C ALA A 209 -3.96 -10.10 -0.20
N GLY A 210 -2.86 -9.73 0.42
CA GLY A 210 -2.82 -9.35 1.81
C GLY A 210 -2.95 -10.49 2.81
N GLN A 211 -3.17 -11.73 2.39
CA GLN A 211 -3.25 -12.86 3.32
C GLN A 211 -1.95 -13.07 4.10
N GLY A 212 -0.78 -12.75 3.53
CA GLY A 212 0.49 -12.87 4.23
C GLY A 212 0.55 -12.08 5.53
N ASP A 213 0.20 -10.81 5.51
CA ASP A 213 0.20 -9.96 6.71
C ASP A 213 -0.96 -10.30 7.65
N LEU A 214 -2.13 -10.67 7.10
CA LEU A 214 -3.28 -11.11 7.88
C LEU A 214 -3.06 -12.49 8.51
N PHE A 215 -2.44 -13.41 7.78
CA PHE A 215 -2.04 -14.71 8.28
C PHE A 215 -1.04 -14.56 9.44
N GLN A 216 -0.06 -13.66 9.29
CA GLN A 216 0.88 -13.31 10.35
C GLN A 216 0.17 -12.80 11.61
N ALA A 217 -0.84 -11.94 11.46
CA ALA A 217 -1.57 -11.37 12.58
C ALA A 217 -2.26 -12.44 13.45
N GLY A 218 -2.86 -13.45 12.83
CA GLY A 218 -3.52 -14.55 13.54
C GLY A 218 -2.58 -15.40 14.40
N VAL A 219 -1.33 -15.53 13.99
CA VAL A 219 -0.32 -16.34 14.72
C VAL A 219 0.41 -15.56 15.80
N LEU A 220 0.48 -14.24 15.68
CA LEU A 220 1.03 -13.38 16.74
C LEU A 220 0.10 -13.27 17.96
N ALA A 221 -1.07 -13.88 17.89
CA ALA A 221 -2.04 -13.89 18.98
C ALA A 221 -1.78 -15.02 20.00
N PRO A 222 -2.19 -14.85 21.27
CA PRO A 222 -2.20 -15.93 22.25
C PRO A 222 -3.11 -17.09 21.82
N PRO A 223 -2.80 -18.32 22.18
CA PRO A 223 -1.67 -18.76 23.01
C PRO A 223 -0.37 -18.98 22.25
N PHE A 224 -0.33 -18.68 20.93
CA PHE A 224 0.75 -19.07 20.03
C PHE A 224 2.03 -18.23 20.21
N THR A 225 1.88 -16.92 20.42
CA THR A 225 3.00 -16.00 20.66
C THR A 225 2.61 -14.97 21.73
N PRO A 226 2.59 -15.37 22.99
CA PRO A 226 2.20 -14.44 24.05
C PRO A 226 3.28 -13.37 24.24
N LEU A 227 2.90 -12.11 24.05
CA LEU A 227 3.69 -10.94 24.40
C LEU A 227 3.47 -10.63 25.89
N VAL A 228 4.54 -10.68 26.66
CA VAL A 228 4.52 -10.23 28.06
C VAL A 228 4.96 -8.78 28.11
N GLU A 229 4.17 -7.94 28.77
CA GLU A 229 4.46 -6.53 29.00
C GLU A 229 4.47 -6.27 30.49
N LEU A 230 5.61 -5.83 31.00
CA LEU A 230 5.82 -5.45 32.39
C LEU A 230 5.99 -3.94 32.45
N ASN A 231 5.24 -3.29 33.32
CA ASN A 231 5.26 -1.84 33.50
C ASN A 231 5.66 -1.49 34.94
N ALA A 232 6.60 -0.56 35.08
CA ALA A 232 7.01 0.01 36.35
C ALA A 232 6.45 1.43 36.48
N THR A 233 6.22 1.83 37.73
CA THR A 233 5.79 3.18 38.08
C THR A 233 6.79 3.79 39.05
N ARG A 234 6.74 5.12 39.25
CA ARG A 234 7.58 5.80 40.23
C ARG A 234 7.40 5.26 41.65
N ALA A 235 6.16 4.89 42.00
CA ALA A 235 5.84 4.33 43.30
C ALA A 235 6.27 2.86 43.45
N ASN A 236 6.42 2.14 42.31
CA ASN A 236 6.84 0.74 42.28
C ASN A 236 7.81 0.48 41.14
N PRO A 237 9.11 0.84 41.29
CA PRO A 237 10.14 0.63 40.26
C PRO A 237 10.65 -0.83 40.32
N ASN A 238 9.76 -1.77 40.04
CA ASN A 238 9.99 -3.21 40.18
C ASN A 238 10.64 -3.90 38.98
N ILE A 239 11.05 -3.14 37.94
CA ILE A 239 11.77 -3.64 36.79
C ILE A 239 13.17 -3.04 36.77
N THR A 240 14.20 -3.86 36.61
CA THR A 240 15.57 -3.39 36.50
C THR A 240 16.25 -4.01 35.26
N PHE A 241 17.31 -3.38 34.78
CA PHE A 241 18.13 -3.95 33.69
C PHE A 241 18.75 -5.29 34.09
N ALA A 242 19.19 -5.44 35.35
CA ALA A 242 19.80 -6.67 35.84
C ALA A 242 18.78 -7.80 36.01
N ASN A 243 17.52 -7.45 36.33
CA ASN A 243 16.45 -8.42 36.51
C ASN A 243 15.14 -7.89 35.88
N PRO A 244 15.01 -7.91 34.57
CA PRO A 244 13.86 -7.31 33.90
C PRO A 244 12.54 -8.06 34.15
N ARG A 245 12.60 -9.32 34.57
CA ARG A 245 11.42 -10.15 34.88
C ARG A 245 11.05 -10.17 36.35
N SER A 246 11.68 -9.36 37.17
CA SER A 246 11.40 -9.30 38.63
C SER A 246 9.95 -8.94 38.96
N ALA A 247 9.28 -8.19 38.13
CA ALA A 247 7.87 -7.84 38.27
C ALA A 247 6.91 -8.97 37.85
N GLN A 248 7.42 -10.08 37.30
CA GLN A 248 6.58 -11.19 36.87
C GLN A 248 6.20 -12.04 38.09
N THR A 249 4.95 -11.95 38.51
CA THR A 249 4.37 -12.80 39.56
C THR A 249 3.73 -14.02 38.94
N GLY A 250 4.35 -15.19 39.10
CA GLY A 250 3.87 -16.46 38.54
C GLY A 250 4.50 -16.84 37.19
N GLY A 251 4.14 -18.01 36.64
CA GLY A 251 4.54 -18.44 35.28
C GLY A 251 3.95 -17.56 34.19
N ALA A 252 4.55 -17.56 33.00
CA ALA A 252 3.97 -16.87 31.85
C ALA A 252 2.53 -17.36 31.60
N THR A 253 1.55 -16.49 31.73
CA THR A 253 0.18 -16.84 31.39
C THR A 253 0.02 -16.88 29.88
N LEU A 254 -0.66 -17.91 29.37
CA LEU A 254 -0.97 -18.02 27.93
C LEU A 254 -1.79 -16.83 27.45
N PHE A 255 -2.61 -16.25 28.32
CA PHE A 255 -3.47 -15.09 28.05
C PHE A 255 -3.21 -14.00 29.07
N PRO A 256 -2.18 -13.15 28.90
CA PRO A 256 -1.92 -12.02 29.79
C PRO A 256 -3.05 -10.98 29.72
N ALA A 257 -3.11 -10.10 30.72
CA ALA A 257 -4.05 -8.98 30.69
C ALA A 257 -3.68 -7.97 29.58
N ASN A 258 -4.65 -7.16 29.16
CA ASN A 258 -4.46 -6.09 28.16
C ASN A 258 -3.97 -6.58 26.78
N LEU A 259 -4.56 -7.64 26.29
CA LEU A 259 -4.19 -8.21 25.00
C LEU A 259 -4.43 -7.25 23.83
N THR A 260 -3.48 -7.17 22.91
CA THR A 260 -3.65 -6.58 21.59
C THR A 260 -3.80 -7.71 20.58
N ILE A 261 -4.99 -7.83 20.00
CA ILE A 261 -5.34 -8.90 19.07
C ILE A 261 -5.73 -8.29 17.72
N ILE A 262 -5.13 -8.85 16.68
CA ILE A 262 -5.54 -8.67 15.29
C ILE A 262 -5.84 -10.08 14.77
N GLY A 263 -6.99 -10.27 14.13
CA GLY A 263 -7.39 -11.59 13.66
C GLY A 263 -8.47 -11.49 12.58
N TRP A 264 -8.94 -12.63 12.11
CA TRP A 264 -10.04 -12.66 11.17
C TRP A 264 -11.34 -12.24 11.85
N GLY A 265 -12.18 -11.52 11.12
CA GLY A 265 -13.58 -11.35 11.48
C GLY A 265 -14.39 -12.62 11.19
N PRO A 266 -15.67 -12.64 11.58
CA PRO A 266 -16.52 -13.82 11.40
C PRO A 266 -16.86 -14.12 9.93
N THR A 267 -16.75 -13.13 9.06
CA THR A 267 -17.07 -13.22 7.63
C THR A 267 -15.90 -12.71 6.79
N PHE A 268 -15.68 -13.37 5.66
CA PHE A 268 -14.69 -12.96 4.68
C PHE A 268 -15.24 -13.23 3.27
N ASN A 269 -15.30 -12.17 2.44
CA ASN A 269 -15.61 -12.26 1.02
C ASN A 269 -14.32 -12.02 0.23
N THR A 270 -14.18 -12.68 -0.91
CA THR A 270 -13.00 -12.51 -1.76
C THR A 270 -12.93 -11.08 -2.30
N PRO A 271 -11.82 -10.36 -2.11
CA PRO A 271 -11.63 -9.06 -2.71
C PRO A 271 -11.79 -9.10 -4.22
N SER A 272 -12.45 -8.10 -4.78
CA SER A 272 -12.66 -8.02 -6.22
C SER A 272 -12.46 -6.61 -6.74
N ALA A 273 -12.10 -6.51 -8.03
CA ALA A 273 -12.01 -5.25 -8.73
C ALA A 273 -12.73 -5.33 -10.08
N GLN A 274 -13.56 -4.33 -10.36
CA GLN A 274 -14.09 -4.10 -11.69
C GLN A 274 -13.17 -3.10 -12.40
N HIS A 275 -12.70 -3.44 -13.60
CA HIS A 275 -11.96 -2.53 -14.46
C HIS A 275 -12.77 -2.25 -15.71
N PHE A 276 -12.77 -1.01 -16.15
CA PHE A 276 -13.45 -0.60 -17.37
C PHE A 276 -12.68 0.53 -18.04
N ASN A 277 -12.70 0.54 -19.37
CA ASN A 277 -12.10 1.59 -20.18
C ASN A 277 -12.84 1.78 -21.48
N LEU A 278 -12.71 2.99 -22.02
CA LEU A 278 -13.09 3.33 -23.40
C LEU A 278 -12.00 4.22 -23.98
N THR A 279 -11.39 3.77 -25.08
CA THR A 279 -10.23 4.44 -25.69
C THR A 279 -10.47 4.68 -27.15
N VAL A 280 -10.18 5.88 -27.62
CA VAL A 280 -10.15 6.26 -29.04
C VAL A 280 -8.71 6.50 -29.45
N GLN A 281 -8.27 5.77 -30.45
CA GLN A 281 -6.96 5.94 -31.08
C GLN A 281 -7.15 6.50 -32.50
N GLN A 282 -6.41 7.56 -32.82
CA GLN A 282 -6.47 8.21 -34.13
C GLN A 282 -5.07 8.41 -34.69
N GLN A 283 -4.81 7.84 -35.85
CA GLN A 283 -3.63 8.19 -36.63
C GLN A 283 -3.87 9.51 -37.37
N ILE A 284 -2.99 10.49 -37.19
CA ILE A 284 -3.00 11.80 -37.80
C ILE A 284 -1.83 11.86 -38.79
N GLY A 285 -2.13 11.95 -40.05
CA GLY A 285 -1.12 11.82 -41.12
C GLY A 285 -0.42 10.44 -41.04
N ASN A 286 0.90 10.43 -41.32
CA ASN A 286 1.68 9.18 -41.32
C ASN A 286 2.55 9.00 -40.05
N HIS A 287 2.71 10.03 -39.25
CA HIS A 287 3.71 10.05 -38.17
C HIS A 287 3.14 10.29 -36.79
N LEU A 288 1.93 10.85 -36.67
CA LEU A 288 1.32 11.14 -35.36
C LEU A 288 0.26 10.11 -35.02
N GLY A 289 0.23 9.68 -33.75
CA GLY A 289 -0.84 8.89 -33.14
C GLY A 289 -1.35 9.60 -31.92
N LEU A 290 -2.64 9.91 -31.88
CA LEU A 290 -3.37 10.44 -30.74
C LEU A 290 -4.16 9.32 -30.10
N GLU A 291 -4.10 9.23 -28.79
CA GLU A 291 -4.94 8.34 -27.98
C GLU A 291 -5.60 9.15 -26.87
N ILE A 292 -6.91 9.00 -26.72
CA ILE A 292 -7.68 9.56 -25.61
C ILE A 292 -8.53 8.44 -25.04
N GLY A 293 -8.44 8.24 -23.73
CA GLY A 293 -9.16 7.16 -23.05
C GLY A 293 -9.66 7.57 -21.67
N TYR A 294 -10.83 7.03 -21.34
CA TYR A 294 -11.33 6.99 -19.99
C TYR A 294 -11.02 5.62 -19.39
N VAL A 295 -10.47 5.61 -18.16
CA VAL A 295 -10.14 4.39 -17.43
C VAL A 295 -10.71 4.49 -16.02
N GLY A 296 -11.43 3.46 -15.61
CA GLY A 296 -11.98 3.38 -14.27
C GLY A 296 -11.76 2.03 -13.60
N SER A 297 -11.75 2.06 -12.27
CA SER A 297 -11.69 0.86 -11.43
C SER A 297 -12.57 1.01 -10.20
N ARG A 298 -13.18 -0.09 -9.76
CA ARG A 298 -13.99 -0.18 -8.54
C ARG A 298 -13.58 -1.40 -7.75
N GLY A 299 -12.91 -1.19 -6.61
CA GLY A 299 -12.59 -2.26 -5.67
C GLY A 299 -13.73 -2.49 -4.69
N SER A 300 -13.99 -3.74 -4.38
CA SER A 300 -15.01 -4.18 -3.43
C SER A 300 -14.46 -5.32 -2.57
N HIS A 301 -15.02 -5.48 -1.37
CA HIS A 301 -14.59 -6.49 -0.41
C HIS A 301 -13.09 -6.40 -0.06
N LEU A 302 -12.54 -5.18 -0.04
CA LEU A 302 -11.14 -5.01 0.35
C LEU A 302 -11.01 -5.20 1.87
N PRO A 303 -9.96 -5.90 2.33
CA PRO A 303 -9.76 -6.13 3.75
C PRO A 303 -9.35 -4.83 4.45
N MET A 304 -9.85 -4.64 5.68
CA MET A 304 -9.53 -3.53 6.55
C MET A 304 -9.61 -3.96 8.01
N PHE A 305 -8.73 -3.44 8.87
CA PHE A 305 -8.80 -3.65 10.31
C PHE A 305 -9.77 -2.67 10.95
N PHE A 306 -10.66 -3.17 11.79
CA PHE A 306 -11.59 -2.35 12.55
C PHE A 306 -11.30 -2.46 14.05
N GLU A 307 -11.22 -1.34 14.76
CA GLU A 307 -11.09 -1.35 16.21
C GLU A 307 -12.47 -1.44 16.85
N ILE A 308 -12.73 -2.51 17.59
CA ILE A 308 -14.01 -2.72 18.28
C ILE A 308 -13.94 -2.50 19.78
N ASN A 309 -12.76 -2.14 20.30
CA ASN A 309 -12.51 -1.92 21.73
C ASN A 309 -11.77 -0.61 22.03
N PRO A 310 -12.16 0.53 21.43
CA PRO A 310 -11.53 1.80 21.76
C PRO A 310 -11.85 2.21 23.20
N VAL A 311 -11.05 3.12 23.73
CA VAL A 311 -11.39 3.81 25.00
C VAL A 311 -12.41 4.88 24.72
N ILE A 312 -13.61 4.77 25.30
CA ILE A 312 -14.68 5.78 25.22
C ILE A 312 -14.98 6.23 26.64
N ASN A 313 -14.85 7.53 26.92
CA ASN A 313 -15.03 8.10 28.26
C ASN A 313 -14.22 7.38 29.35
N GLY A 314 -12.99 6.99 29.02
CA GLY A 314 -12.09 6.28 29.95
C GLY A 314 -12.36 4.78 30.11
N VAL A 315 -13.36 4.22 29.44
CA VAL A 315 -13.78 2.81 29.60
C VAL A 315 -13.61 2.04 28.30
N ARG A 316 -13.20 0.77 28.41
CA ARG A 316 -13.18 -0.20 27.31
C ARG A 316 -14.37 -1.16 27.43
N LYS A 317 -15.02 -1.43 26.29
CA LYS A 317 -16.13 -2.40 26.23
C LYS A 317 -15.70 -3.83 26.60
N TYR A 318 -14.48 -4.20 26.23
CA TYR A 318 -13.89 -5.53 26.48
C TYR A 318 -12.62 -5.37 27.33
N PRO A 319 -12.70 -5.40 28.67
CA PRO A 319 -11.58 -5.05 29.55
C PRO A 319 -10.35 -5.98 29.46
N ALA A 320 -10.55 -7.22 28.98
CA ALA A 320 -9.44 -8.17 28.78
C ALA A 320 -8.47 -7.73 27.67
N TYR A 321 -8.87 -6.76 26.83
CA TYR A 321 -8.13 -6.34 25.66
C TYR A 321 -7.70 -4.89 25.75
N SER A 322 -6.48 -4.60 25.31
CA SER A 322 -6.02 -3.26 24.99
C SER A 322 -6.57 -2.84 23.61
N LEU A 323 -6.39 -3.70 22.61
CA LEU A 323 -6.93 -3.50 21.27
C LEU A 323 -7.55 -4.82 20.78
N LEU A 324 -8.69 -4.72 20.10
CA LEU A 324 -9.37 -5.88 19.53
C LEU A 324 -9.79 -5.55 18.10
N ARG A 325 -9.06 -6.11 17.12
CA ARG A 325 -9.14 -5.70 15.71
C ARG A 325 -9.49 -6.86 14.79
N PRO A 326 -10.76 -7.11 14.52
CA PRO A 326 -11.15 -7.99 13.44
C PRO A 326 -10.80 -7.38 12.09
N THR A 327 -10.33 -8.23 11.17
CA THR A 327 -10.24 -7.92 9.75
C THR A 327 -11.58 -8.23 9.11
N LEU A 328 -12.19 -7.24 8.48
CA LEU A 328 -13.42 -7.39 7.71
C LEU A 328 -13.15 -7.01 6.25
N THR A 329 -13.87 -7.61 5.32
CA THR A 329 -13.78 -7.31 3.88
C THR A 329 -14.87 -6.34 3.43
N GLU A 330 -14.91 -5.16 4.07
CA GLU A 330 -15.96 -4.15 3.86
C GLU A 330 -15.45 -2.90 3.11
N ALA A 331 -14.12 -2.75 2.98
CA ALA A 331 -13.57 -1.57 2.35
C ALA A 331 -13.75 -1.58 0.83
N LYS A 332 -13.74 -0.39 0.23
CA LYS A 332 -13.94 -0.15 -1.21
C LYS A 332 -12.91 0.84 -1.73
N SER A 333 -12.70 0.81 -3.05
CA SER A 333 -11.89 1.80 -3.76
C SER A 333 -12.53 2.24 -5.06
N TRP A 334 -12.22 3.46 -5.50
CA TRP A 334 -12.72 4.09 -6.71
C TRP A 334 -11.56 4.77 -7.42
N TYR A 335 -11.45 4.53 -8.70
CA TYR A 335 -10.54 5.25 -9.58
C TYR A 335 -11.24 5.64 -10.86
N ASP A 336 -11.08 6.90 -11.27
CA ASP A 336 -11.56 7.44 -12.51
C ASP A 336 -10.46 8.31 -13.13
N SER A 337 -10.18 8.16 -14.41
CA SER A 337 -9.19 8.97 -15.09
C SER A 337 -9.49 9.23 -16.56
N LEU A 338 -9.17 10.44 -17.01
CA LEU A 338 -9.01 10.78 -18.42
C LEU A 338 -7.51 10.73 -18.74
N GLN A 339 -7.15 9.94 -19.73
CA GLN A 339 -5.78 9.77 -20.21
C GLN A 339 -5.69 10.23 -21.66
N ALA A 340 -4.66 11.01 -21.97
CA ALA A 340 -4.38 11.43 -23.33
C ALA A 340 -2.90 11.21 -23.64
N SER A 341 -2.59 10.66 -24.80
CA SER A 341 -1.22 10.55 -25.30
C SER A 341 -1.10 10.94 -26.76
N LEU A 342 -0.04 11.67 -27.07
CA LEU A 342 0.34 12.05 -28.42
C LEU A 342 1.74 11.54 -28.69
N ARG A 343 1.86 10.62 -29.66
CA ARG A 343 3.13 10.02 -30.05
C ARG A 343 3.49 10.43 -31.46
N MET A 344 4.73 10.87 -31.65
CA MET A 344 5.33 11.07 -32.95
C MET A 344 6.34 9.95 -33.26
N ARG A 345 6.14 9.22 -34.34
CA ARG A 345 7.14 8.28 -34.87
C ARG A 345 8.31 9.06 -35.45
N PRO A 346 9.52 8.49 -35.50
CA PRO A 346 10.68 9.19 -36.05
C PRO A 346 10.41 9.77 -37.43
N TRP A 347 10.51 11.08 -37.53
CA TRP A 347 10.34 11.85 -38.74
C TRP A 347 11.35 12.99 -38.80
N HIS A 348 12.18 13.03 -39.80
CA HIS A 348 13.30 13.96 -39.91
C HIS A 348 14.20 14.02 -38.65
N GLY A 349 14.44 12.86 -38.02
CA GLY A 349 15.28 12.78 -36.82
C GLY A 349 14.58 13.16 -35.51
N ILE A 350 13.30 13.52 -35.53
CA ILE A 350 12.54 13.91 -34.34
C ILE A 350 11.54 12.82 -33.97
N ASN A 351 11.45 12.47 -32.73
CA ASN A 351 10.39 11.66 -32.13
C ASN A 351 10.00 12.23 -30.77
N PHE A 352 8.76 12.03 -30.34
CA PHE A 352 8.31 12.40 -29.01
C PHE A 352 7.10 11.58 -28.55
N LEU A 353 6.91 11.57 -27.24
CA LEU A 353 5.71 11.10 -26.57
C LEU A 353 5.30 12.14 -25.50
N ALA A 354 4.10 12.68 -25.64
CA ALA A 354 3.44 13.47 -24.62
C ALA A 354 2.32 12.65 -24.01
N SER A 355 2.26 12.54 -22.67
CA SER A 355 1.22 11.82 -21.95
C SER A 355 0.68 12.69 -20.82
N TYR A 356 -0.64 12.75 -20.73
CA TYR A 356 -1.33 13.46 -19.68
C TYR A 356 -2.39 12.58 -19.04
N THR A 357 -2.45 12.60 -17.71
CA THR A 357 -3.49 11.94 -16.94
C THR A 357 -4.13 12.93 -15.99
N TYR A 358 -5.43 13.02 -16.03
CA TYR A 358 -6.28 13.59 -15.00
C TYR A 358 -6.97 12.45 -14.27
N GLY A 359 -6.68 12.24 -12.98
CA GLY A 359 -7.16 11.10 -12.21
C GLY A 359 -7.77 11.50 -10.87
N ASP A 360 -8.68 10.68 -10.38
CA ASP A 360 -9.26 10.75 -9.04
C ASP A 360 -9.25 9.34 -8.45
N ALA A 361 -8.32 9.09 -7.51
CA ALA A 361 -8.24 7.85 -6.77
C ALA A 361 -8.76 8.07 -5.34
N ARG A 362 -9.76 7.31 -4.96
CA ARG A 362 -10.35 7.34 -3.61
C ARG A 362 -10.45 5.93 -3.06
N ASP A 363 -10.36 5.81 -1.76
CA ASP A 363 -10.53 4.54 -1.07
C ASP A 363 -10.94 4.75 0.40
N HIS A 364 -11.25 3.64 1.07
CA HIS A 364 -11.40 3.62 2.53
C HIS A 364 -10.06 3.36 3.21
N VAL A 365 -9.12 2.70 2.51
CA VAL A 365 -7.80 2.33 3.02
C VAL A 365 -6.84 2.19 1.85
N SER A 366 -5.69 2.87 1.90
CA SER A 366 -4.72 2.86 0.79
C SER A 366 -3.67 1.75 0.91
N GLY A 367 -3.64 1.01 1.98
CA GLY A 367 -2.72 -0.10 2.20
C GLY A 367 -3.11 -0.94 3.41
N LEU A 368 -2.84 -2.24 3.34
CA LEU A 368 -3.05 -3.18 4.42
C LEU A 368 -1.74 -3.35 5.20
N ASN A 369 -1.51 -2.49 6.20
CA ASN A 369 -0.35 -2.58 7.08
C ASN A 369 -0.82 -2.65 8.55
N ILE A 370 -0.34 -3.64 9.30
CA ILE A 370 -0.66 -3.83 10.73
C ILE A 370 -0.34 -2.57 11.57
N GLY A 371 0.64 -1.78 11.16
CA GLY A 371 1.07 -0.54 11.83
C GLY A 371 0.54 0.77 11.24
N GLY A 372 -0.13 0.75 10.08
CA GLY A 372 -0.40 1.94 9.25
C GLY A 372 -1.81 2.56 9.40
N GLU A 373 -2.26 3.20 8.31
CA GLU A 373 -3.50 3.98 8.21
C GLU A 373 -4.82 3.18 8.32
N ASN A 374 -4.75 1.88 8.56
CA ASN A 374 -5.85 0.93 8.49
C ASN A 374 -6.79 0.97 9.70
N ARG A 375 -6.89 2.11 10.36
CA ARG A 375 -7.68 2.24 11.57
C ARG A 375 -8.75 3.30 11.34
N PRO A 376 -10.04 2.91 11.28
CA PRO A 376 -11.10 3.91 11.16
C PRO A 376 -11.10 4.85 12.37
N VAL A 377 -11.54 6.07 12.14
CA VAL A 377 -11.70 7.09 13.19
C VAL A 377 -12.79 6.71 14.17
N LEU A 378 -13.73 5.87 13.72
CA LEU A 378 -14.90 5.47 14.48
C LEU A 378 -14.80 4.03 14.94
N PRO A 379 -15.22 3.74 16.19
CA PRO A 379 -15.42 2.37 16.62
C PRO A 379 -16.56 1.72 15.83
N VAL A 380 -16.45 0.42 15.59
CA VAL A 380 -17.52 -0.36 15.00
C VAL A 380 -18.08 -1.39 15.99
N THR A 381 -19.34 -1.76 15.80
CA THR A 381 -19.97 -2.90 16.47
C THR A 381 -20.07 -4.04 15.47
N LEU A 382 -19.41 -5.16 15.75
CA LEU A 382 -19.50 -6.35 14.89
C LEU A 382 -20.94 -6.83 14.81
N GLY A 383 -21.39 -7.13 13.57
CA GLY A 383 -22.76 -7.54 13.28
C GLY A 383 -23.74 -6.38 13.10
N ASP A 384 -23.31 -5.14 13.33
CA ASP A 384 -24.08 -3.93 13.03
C ASP A 384 -23.54 -3.24 11.77
N GLN A 385 -24.17 -3.51 10.63
CA GLN A 385 -23.78 -2.96 9.34
C GLN A 385 -23.88 -1.43 9.32
N GLY A 386 -24.85 -0.83 10.01
CA GLY A 386 -24.99 0.62 10.08
C GLY A 386 -23.80 1.29 10.77
N SER A 387 -23.25 0.67 11.81
CA SER A 387 -22.03 1.10 12.49
C SER A 387 -20.82 1.02 11.54
N ILE A 388 -20.69 -0.07 10.77
CA ILE A 388 -19.61 -0.28 9.80
C ILE A 388 -19.71 0.75 8.67
N ASP A 389 -20.90 0.93 8.09
CA ASP A 389 -21.12 1.87 6.99
C ASP A 389 -20.83 3.32 7.40
N THR A 390 -21.18 3.70 8.64
CA THR A 390 -20.86 5.01 9.21
C THR A 390 -19.35 5.21 9.32
N ALA A 391 -18.61 4.22 9.83
CA ALA A 391 -17.15 4.26 9.92
C ALA A 391 -16.51 4.35 8.53
N LEU A 392 -16.99 3.58 7.56
CA LEU A 392 -16.49 3.61 6.18
C LEU A 392 -16.78 4.94 5.48
N ALA A 393 -17.96 5.53 5.71
CA ALA A 393 -18.29 6.84 5.15
C ALA A 393 -17.30 7.93 5.61
N GLN A 394 -16.88 7.87 6.88
CA GLN A 394 -15.87 8.78 7.43
C GLN A 394 -14.46 8.52 6.88
N GLU A 395 -14.14 7.28 6.51
CA GLU A 395 -12.85 6.90 5.94
C GLU A 395 -12.73 7.14 4.44
N LYS A 396 -13.84 7.40 3.74
CA LYS A 396 -13.80 7.68 2.30
C LYS A 396 -13.06 8.98 2.01
N GLY A 397 -11.89 8.88 1.41
CA GLY A 397 -11.04 10.03 1.08
C GLY A 397 -10.18 9.76 -0.15
N PRO A 398 -9.38 10.76 -0.58
CA PRO A 398 -8.36 10.54 -1.60
C PRO A 398 -7.40 9.42 -1.17
N ALA A 399 -7.01 8.54 -2.09
CA ALA A 399 -6.00 7.53 -1.81
C ALA A 399 -4.63 8.21 -1.56
N LEU A 400 -3.76 7.62 -0.72
CA LEU A 400 -2.43 8.18 -0.41
C LEU A 400 -1.58 8.44 -1.66
N PHE A 401 -1.81 7.67 -2.70
CA PHE A 401 -1.12 7.75 -3.99
C PHE A 401 -1.93 8.53 -5.05
N ASP A 402 -3.00 9.23 -4.67
CA ASP A 402 -3.80 10.02 -5.61
C ASP A 402 -2.98 11.19 -6.17
N VAL A 403 -2.85 11.22 -7.48
CA VAL A 403 -2.23 12.30 -8.25
C VAL A 403 -3.26 12.85 -9.22
N ARG A 404 -3.75 14.08 -8.94
CA ARG A 404 -4.85 14.67 -9.73
C ARG A 404 -4.45 14.99 -11.17
N HIS A 405 -3.26 15.53 -11.38
CA HIS A 405 -2.71 15.85 -12.68
C HIS A 405 -1.30 15.29 -12.80
N ARG A 406 -1.01 14.59 -13.88
CA ARG A 406 0.32 14.14 -14.24
C ARG A 406 0.56 14.36 -15.72
N PHE A 407 1.66 15.04 -16.05
CA PHE A 407 2.12 15.24 -17.41
C PHE A 407 3.55 14.72 -17.56
N VAL A 408 3.80 13.97 -18.62
CA VAL A 408 5.13 13.48 -18.99
C VAL A 408 5.35 13.77 -20.46
N PHE A 409 6.47 14.39 -20.79
CA PHE A 409 6.89 14.63 -22.17
C PHE A 409 8.30 14.11 -22.35
N SER A 410 8.49 13.19 -23.29
CA SER A 410 9.80 12.70 -23.68
C SER A 410 10.03 12.94 -25.15
N PHE A 411 11.26 13.31 -25.52
CA PHE A 411 11.63 13.56 -26.90
C PHE A 411 13.04 13.06 -27.21
N GLY A 412 13.26 12.74 -28.47
CA GLY A 412 14.57 12.48 -29.05
C GLY A 412 14.72 13.26 -30.35
N VAL A 413 15.86 13.91 -30.51
CA VAL A 413 16.23 14.65 -31.73
C VAL A 413 17.59 14.15 -32.21
N GLU A 414 17.62 13.52 -33.37
CA GLU A 414 18.87 13.11 -34.03
C GLU A 414 19.22 14.12 -35.10
N LEU A 415 20.36 14.77 -34.96
CA LEU A 415 20.87 15.69 -35.97
C LEU A 415 21.47 14.92 -37.13
N PRO A 416 21.43 15.49 -38.35
CA PRO A 416 21.95 14.85 -39.55
C PRO A 416 23.41 14.39 -39.40
N LYS A 417 23.72 13.23 -39.93
CA LYS A 417 25.09 12.67 -39.91
C LYS A 417 26.08 13.40 -40.82
N LEU A 418 25.60 14.32 -41.64
CA LEU A 418 26.40 15.11 -42.57
C LEU A 418 27.35 14.26 -43.45
N ALA A 419 26.82 13.14 -43.95
CA ALA A 419 27.61 12.14 -44.69
C ALA A 419 28.30 12.69 -45.95
N ASP A 420 27.74 13.75 -46.52
CA ASP A 420 28.22 14.49 -47.72
C ASP A 420 29.34 15.48 -47.42
N LYS A 421 29.65 15.75 -46.14
CA LYS A 421 30.66 16.72 -45.72
C LYS A 421 32.03 16.08 -45.43
N SER A 422 33.06 16.91 -45.31
CA SER A 422 34.41 16.45 -45.01
C SER A 422 34.46 15.63 -43.69
N PRO A 423 35.46 14.70 -43.53
CA PRO A 423 35.60 13.92 -42.31
C PRO A 423 35.67 14.74 -41.04
N ALA A 424 36.33 15.90 -41.07
CA ALA A 424 36.43 16.80 -39.92
C ALA A 424 35.08 17.41 -39.55
N VAL A 425 34.30 17.88 -40.55
CA VAL A 425 32.96 18.45 -40.36
C VAL A 425 32.01 17.37 -39.82
N ARG A 426 32.05 16.15 -40.33
CA ARG A 426 31.26 15.02 -39.82
C ARG A 426 31.61 14.70 -38.35
N ALA A 427 32.90 14.63 -38.06
CA ALA A 427 33.37 14.32 -36.69
C ALA A 427 32.93 15.35 -35.68
N ILE A 428 32.87 16.64 -36.04
CA ILE A 428 32.51 17.71 -35.10
C ILE A 428 31.00 17.97 -35.07
N LEU A 429 30.37 18.16 -36.23
CA LEU A 429 29.00 18.65 -36.32
C LEU A 429 27.96 17.53 -36.58
N GLY A 430 28.35 16.38 -37.15
CA GLY A 430 27.44 15.28 -37.42
C GLY A 430 27.22 14.33 -36.23
N GLY A 431 26.13 13.57 -36.22
CA GLY A 431 25.90 12.48 -35.28
C GLY A 431 25.60 12.89 -33.83
N TRP A 432 25.13 14.10 -33.60
CA TRP A 432 24.60 14.53 -32.33
C TRP A 432 23.16 14.04 -32.14
N GLN A 433 22.84 13.69 -30.89
CA GLN A 433 21.50 13.31 -30.46
C GLN A 433 21.19 14.01 -29.14
N ALA A 434 20.08 14.72 -29.10
CA ALA A 434 19.54 15.30 -27.87
C ALA A 434 18.30 14.53 -27.44
N ASN A 435 18.21 14.20 -26.15
CA ASN A 435 17.03 13.58 -25.58
C ASN A 435 16.61 14.34 -24.33
N GLY A 436 15.33 14.30 -24.02
CA GLY A 436 14.83 14.91 -22.81
C GLY A 436 13.58 14.25 -22.28
N ILE A 437 13.42 14.36 -20.97
CA ILE A 437 12.21 13.96 -20.26
C ILE A 437 11.81 15.11 -19.36
N PHE A 438 10.59 15.60 -19.53
CA PHE A 438 9.95 16.52 -18.63
C PHE A 438 8.81 15.81 -17.91
N GLN A 439 8.73 15.97 -16.58
CA GLN A 439 7.65 15.44 -15.74
C GLN A 439 7.09 16.56 -14.88
N ALA A 440 5.77 16.62 -14.74
CA ALA A 440 5.09 17.50 -13.80
C ALA A 440 3.90 16.75 -13.20
N GLN A 441 3.71 16.88 -11.89
CA GLN A 441 2.53 16.31 -11.21
C GLN A 441 2.14 17.11 -9.98
N THR A 442 0.85 16.99 -9.63
CA THR A 442 0.32 17.50 -8.36
C THR A 442 0.81 16.66 -7.18
N GLY A 443 0.82 17.26 -5.98
CA GLY A 443 1.27 16.58 -4.77
C GLY A 443 0.35 15.46 -4.32
N PHE A 444 0.91 14.56 -3.52
CA PHE A 444 0.16 13.50 -2.87
C PHE A 444 -0.68 14.05 -1.70
N PRO A 445 -1.83 13.46 -1.42
CA PRO A 445 -2.60 13.83 -0.24
C PRO A 445 -1.99 13.26 1.04
N LEU A 446 -2.30 13.90 2.16
CA LEU A 446 -1.89 13.44 3.49
C LEU A 446 -2.97 13.72 4.54
N THR A 447 -2.95 12.93 5.61
CA THR A 447 -3.82 13.06 6.77
C THR A 447 -3.09 13.80 7.90
N VAL A 448 -3.71 14.83 8.45
CA VAL A 448 -3.21 15.44 9.69
C VAL A 448 -3.55 14.54 10.86
N THR A 449 -2.57 14.31 11.74
CA THR A 449 -2.69 13.43 12.91
C THR A 449 -2.48 14.18 14.22
N ASP A 450 -3.08 13.68 15.30
CA ASP A 450 -2.83 14.14 16.67
C ASP A 450 -2.39 12.95 17.55
N PRO A 451 -1.07 12.77 17.80
CA PRO A 451 -0.56 11.61 18.52
C PRO A 451 -0.96 11.57 19.99
N VAL A 452 -1.38 12.70 20.58
CA VAL A 452 -1.84 12.74 21.98
C VAL A 452 -3.10 11.92 22.20
N LEU A 453 -3.87 11.69 21.13
CA LEU A 453 -5.08 10.87 21.16
C LEU A 453 -4.81 9.37 20.93
N ALA A 454 -3.55 8.94 20.82
CA ALA A 454 -3.17 7.56 20.46
C ALA A 454 -3.63 6.47 21.47
N LEU A 455 -4.12 6.85 22.63
CA LEU A 455 -4.60 5.92 23.66
C LEU A 455 -5.89 5.17 23.28
N SER A 456 -6.66 5.69 22.33
CA SER A 456 -7.94 5.08 21.92
C SER A 456 -7.80 3.84 21.04
N GLY A 457 -6.65 3.67 20.36
CA GLY A 457 -6.46 2.64 19.35
C GLY A 457 -7.06 2.97 17.98
N LEU A 458 -7.76 4.09 17.85
CA LEU A 458 -8.31 4.63 16.60
C LEU A 458 -7.30 5.56 15.91
N THR A 459 -7.50 5.86 14.63
CA THR A 459 -6.72 6.89 13.95
C THR A 459 -7.07 8.25 14.52
N ASN A 460 -6.08 8.91 15.11
CA ASN A 460 -6.30 10.18 15.77
C ASN A 460 -6.15 11.32 14.77
N ARG A 461 -7.27 11.96 14.47
CA ARG A 461 -7.35 13.14 13.63
C ARG A 461 -7.88 14.30 14.47
N PRO A 462 -7.31 15.52 14.36
CA PRO A 462 -7.92 16.72 14.91
C PRO A 462 -9.23 17.02 14.18
N ASP A 463 -10.07 17.89 14.76
CA ASP A 463 -11.22 18.39 14.03
C ASP A 463 -10.79 19.39 12.95
N MET A 464 -11.51 19.40 11.83
CA MET A 464 -11.28 20.31 10.71
C MET A 464 -12.48 21.25 10.54
N THR A 465 -12.21 22.56 10.53
CA THR A 465 -13.23 23.63 10.48
C THR A 465 -13.30 24.32 9.13
N CYS A 466 -12.29 24.16 8.27
CA CYS A 466 -12.23 24.76 6.92
C CYS A 466 -11.40 23.89 5.97
N ASP A 467 -11.41 24.21 4.67
CA ASP A 467 -10.53 23.54 3.70
C ASP A 467 -9.09 24.06 3.86
N PRO A 468 -8.15 23.22 4.32
CA PRO A 468 -6.77 23.63 4.55
C PRO A 468 -5.99 23.95 3.28
N ASN A 469 -6.52 23.60 2.11
CA ASN A 469 -5.89 23.86 0.81
C ASN A 469 -6.34 25.18 0.19
N ALA A 470 -7.54 25.69 0.55
CA ALA A 470 -8.15 26.84 -0.11
C ALA A 470 -7.34 28.14 0.09
N ASN A 471 -6.83 28.38 1.31
CA ASN A 471 -6.00 29.54 1.67
C ASN A 471 -4.59 29.12 2.10
N ALA A 472 -4.09 28.05 1.49
CA ALA A 472 -2.78 27.51 1.81
C ALA A 472 -1.66 28.51 1.45
N PRO A 473 -0.72 28.82 2.37
CA PRO A 473 0.38 29.74 2.09
C PRO A 473 1.40 29.21 1.07
N HIS A 474 1.50 27.89 0.91
CA HIS A 474 2.44 27.20 0.02
C HIS A 474 3.91 27.63 0.22
N THR A 475 4.31 27.87 1.48
CA THR A 475 5.69 28.16 1.84
C THR A 475 6.34 26.97 2.55
N VAL A 476 7.68 26.91 2.55
CA VAL A 476 8.43 25.87 3.29
C VAL A 476 8.11 25.91 4.78
N ALA A 477 7.91 27.10 5.36
CA ALA A 477 7.57 27.26 6.77
C ALA A 477 6.10 26.85 7.09
N LYS A 478 5.20 26.98 6.12
CA LYS A 478 3.77 26.67 6.29
C LYS A 478 3.18 26.32 4.93
N TRP A 479 2.99 25.03 4.67
CA TRP A 479 2.52 24.56 3.36
C TRP A 479 0.99 24.69 3.19
N PHE A 480 0.23 24.38 4.22
CA PHE A 480 -1.24 24.42 4.22
C PHE A 480 -1.75 25.30 5.37
N ASP A 481 -3.03 25.64 5.37
CA ASP A 481 -3.62 26.42 6.46
C ASP A 481 -3.81 25.55 7.71
N THR A 482 -2.88 25.67 8.65
CA THR A 482 -2.88 24.93 9.90
C THR A 482 -3.97 25.39 10.88
N SER A 483 -4.54 26.61 10.69
CA SER A 483 -5.62 27.12 11.56
C SER A 483 -6.94 26.40 11.36
N CYS A 484 -7.09 25.69 10.23
CA CYS A 484 -8.24 24.83 9.97
C CYS A 484 -8.34 23.62 10.92
N PHE A 485 -7.30 23.33 11.71
CA PHE A 485 -7.25 22.13 12.55
C PHE A 485 -7.31 22.50 14.02
N THR A 486 -8.30 21.92 14.73
CA THR A 486 -8.46 22.07 16.18
C THR A 486 -8.18 20.74 16.86
N ARG A 487 -7.20 20.74 17.78
CA ARG A 487 -6.87 19.54 18.57
C ARG A 487 -8.02 19.23 19.54
N ARG A 488 -8.32 17.95 19.66
CA ARG A 488 -9.40 17.48 20.52
C ARG A 488 -8.91 17.28 21.94
N ALA A 489 -9.75 17.53 22.93
CA ALA A 489 -9.42 17.23 24.31
C ALA A 489 -9.30 15.72 24.52
N ALA A 490 -8.35 15.27 25.37
CA ALA A 490 -8.13 13.87 25.69
C ALA A 490 -9.39 13.14 26.20
N ALA A 491 -10.32 13.85 26.85
CA ALA A 491 -11.60 13.32 27.30
C ALA A 491 -12.55 12.96 26.16
N ASN A 492 -12.36 13.50 24.95
CA ASN A 492 -13.24 13.30 23.79
C ASN A 492 -12.64 12.32 22.76
N THR A 493 -11.77 11.43 23.19
CA THR A 493 -11.02 10.52 22.29
C THR A 493 -11.90 9.47 21.58
N GLY A 494 -13.13 9.25 22.04
CA GLY A 494 -14.10 8.36 21.39
C GLY A 494 -15.10 9.06 20.45
N GLY A 495 -14.99 10.38 20.25
CA GLY A 495 -15.87 11.10 19.38
C GLY A 495 -15.37 11.17 17.93
N LEU A 496 -16.27 11.53 17.03
CA LEU A 496 -16.00 11.76 15.61
C LEU A 496 -15.01 12.92 15.40
N SER A 497 -13.96 12.70 14.64
CA SER A 497 -13.24 13.81 14.01
C SER A 497 -14.00 14.27 12.79
N SER A 498 -14.15 15.59 12.60
CA SER A 498 -14.72 16.16 11.38
C SER A 498 -13.75 16.11 10.18
N GLN A 499 -12.48 15.81 10.41
CA GLN A 499 -11.47 15.74 9.36
C GLN A 499 -11.63 14.46 8.50
N PRO A 500 -11.87 14.57 7.19
CA PRO A 500 -11.79 13.45 6.28
C PRO A 500 -10.33 12.96 6.15
N ARG A 501 -10.16 11.70 5.76
CA ARG A 501 -8.84 11.15 5.47
C ARG A 501 -8.20 11.86 4.27
N ASN A 502 -6.89 12.12 4.35
CA ASN A 502 -6.09 12.69 3.26
C ASN A 502 -6.62 14.06 2.76
N ALA A 503 -7.06 14.92 3.69
CA ALA A 503 -7.67 16.22 3.40
C ALA A 503 -6.66 17.27 2.89
N VAL A 504 -5.38 17.13 3.21
CA VAL A 504 -4.33 18.09 2.81
C VAL A 504 -3.62 17.59 1.57
N ARG A 505 -3.30 18.51 0.63
CA ARG A 505 -2.42 18.23 -0.52
C ARG A 505 -1.00 18.71 -0.24
N GLY A 506 -0.04 17.81 -0.35
CA GLY A 506 1.39 18.12 -0.30
C GLY A 506 1.89 18.82 -1.56
N PRO A 507 3.20 19.12 -1.62
CA PRO A 507 3.83 19.73 -2.78
C PRO A 507 3.75 18.84 -4.02
N GLY A 508 3.43 19.46 -5.17
CA GLY A 508 3.69 18.89 -6.47
C GLY A 508 5.15 19.09 -6.87
N PHE A 509 5.55 18.52 -7.98
CA PHE A 509 6.87 18.77 -8.53
C PHE A 509 6.83 18.87 -10.06
N ASN A 510 7.84 19.51 -10.61
CA ASN A 510 8.25 19.35 -11.99
C ASN A 510 9.75 19.02 -12.03
N ARG A 511 10.19 18.29 -13.06
CA ARG A 511 11.57 17.88 -13.26
C ARG A 511 11.87 17.76 -14.74
N THR A 512 13.03 18.23 -15.13
CA THR A 512 13.54 18.13 -16.50
C THR A 512 14.90 17.43 -16.49
N ASP A 513 15.00 16.31 -17.18
CA ASP A 513 16.24 15.60 -17.43
C ASP A 513 16.59 15.75 -18.92
N LEU A 514 17.80 16.19 -19.24
CA LEU A 514 18.28 16.34 -20.60
C LEU A 514 19.56 15.53 -20.81
N SER A 515 19.72 15.01 -22.02
CA SER A 515 20.97 14.35 -22.41
C SER A 515 21.41 14.74 -23.80
N LEU A 516 22.72 14.86 -23.98
CA LEU A 516 23.36 15.13 -25.26
C LEU A 516 24.37 14.00 -25.56
N PHE A 517 24.18 13.36 -26.68
CA PHE A 517 25.04 12.26 -27.13
C PHE A 517 25.77 12.67 -28.40
N LYS A 518 27.05 12.32 -28.47
CA LYS A 518 27.87 12.41 -29.66
C LYS A 518 28.24 11.02 -30.13
N ASN A 519 27.74 10.65 -31.31
CA ASN A 519 27.97 9.36 -31.96
C ASN A 519 29.03 9.49 -33.04
N ILE A 520 30.12 8.71 -32.91
CA ILE A 520 31.22 8.63 -33.89
C ILE A 520 31.27 7.18 -34.40
N SER A 521 30.87 6.95 -35.64
CA SER A 521 30.90 5.65 -36.28
C SER A 521 32.22 5.47 -37.05
N PHE A 522 32.99 4.45 -36.71
CA PHE A 522 34.24 4.07 -37.37
C PHE A 522 34.01 3.04 -38.50
N SER A 523 33.00 2.18 -38.33
CA SER A 523 32.58 1.21 -39.33
C SER A 523 31.10 0.87 -39.12
N LYS A 524 30.54 -0.04 -39.93
CA LYS A 524 29.12 -0.48 -39.78
C LYS A 524 28.81 -1.03 -38.39
N ASN A 525 29.80 -1.64 -37.70
CA ASN A 525 29.63 -2.32 -36.44
C ASN A 525 30.39 -1.67 -35.26
N LYS A 526 31.16 -0.59 -35.52
CA LYS A 526 31.97 0.06 -34.47
C LYS A 526 31.58 1.51 -34.29
N GLN A 527 31.11 1.82 -33.09
CA GLN A 527 30.66 3.16 -32.71
C GLN A 527 31.19 3.55 -31.34
N LEU A 528 31.67 4.77 -31.25
CA LEU A 528 31.98 5.43 -29.97
C LEU A 528 30.91 6.49 -29.71
N GLN A 529 30.34 6.47 -28.52
CA GLN A 529 29.34 7.41 -28.07
C GLN A 529 29.82 8.10 -26.80
N PHE A 530 29.92 9.43 -26.85
CA PHE A 530 30.09 10.26 -25.66
C PHE A 530 28.71 10.74 -25.20
N ARG A 531 28.49 10.74 -23.89
CA ARG A 531 27.22 11.12 -23.25
C ARG A 531 27.45 12.20 -22.21
N ILE A 532 26.60 13.18 -22.19
CA ILE A 532 26.43 14.16 -21.12
C ILE A 532 24.97 14.08 -20.72
N GLU A 533 24.70 13.73 -19.49
CA GLU A 533 23.33 13.56 -18.97
C GLU A 533 23.19 14.49 -17.74
N GLY A 534 22.19 15.36 -17.78
CA GLY A 534 21.86 16.25 -16.67
C GLY A 534 20.48 15.89 -16.13
N PHE A 535 20.45 15.47 -14.88
CA PHE A 535 19.22 15.19 -14.15
C PHE A 535 18.82 16.41 -13.34
N ASN A 536 17.51 16.73 -13.37
CA ASN A 536 16.98 17.95 -12.76
C ASN A 536 17.77 19.19 -13.21
N ILE A 537 17.92 19.37 -14.53
CA ILE A 537 18.86 20.34 -15.11
C ILE A 537 18.59 21.79 -14.69
N PHE A 538 17.34 22.12 -14.37
CA PHE A 538 16.93 23.43 -13.90
C PHE A 538 17.02 23.61 -12.39
N ASP A 539 17.54 22.58 -11.67
CA ASP A 539 17.72 22.57 -10.22
C ASP A 539 16.43 22.91 -9.44
N GLN A 540 15.33 22.31 -9.89
CA GLN A 540 14.04 22.55 -9.27
C GLN A 540 13.91 21.78 -7.98
N GLU A 541 13.50 22.45 -6.92
CA GLU A 541 13.29 21.85 -5.62
C GLU A 541 12.10 20.88 -5.66
N ARG A 542 12.34 19.67 -5.19
CA ARG A 542 11.29 18.68 -4.95
C ARG A 542 11.13 18.52 -3.45
N TRP A 543 10.14 19.20 -2.92
CA TRP A 543 9.88 19.21 -1.49
C TRP A 543 9.22 17.92 -1.03
N GLY A 544 9.60 17.45 0.18
CA GLY A 544 8.96 16.36 0.87
C GLY A 544 7.57 16.73 1.39
N GLN A 545 6.90 15.78 2.03
CA GLN A 545 5.60 16.02 2.62
C GLN A 545 5.72 16.95 3.84
N PRO A 546 4.77 17.88 4.03
CA PRO A 546 4.76 18.74 5.21
C PRO A 546 4.49 17.94 6.48
N VAL A 547 4.98 18.46 7.61
CA VAL A 547 4.75 17.87 8.94
C VAL A 547 3.26 17.84 9.25
N ALA A 548 2.70 16.63 9.34
CA ALA A 548 1.27 16.38 9.53
C ALA A 548 0.86 16.21 11.00
N ASN A 549 1.82 16.19 11.93
CA ASN A 549 1.55 16.09 13.36
C ASN A 549 1.11 17.43 13.92
N SER A 550 -0.16 17.57 14.30
CA SER A 550 -0.76 18.82 14.81
C SER A 550 -0.20 19.26 16.17
N SER A 551 0.52 18.39 16.90
CA SER A 551 1.19 18.74 18.15
C SER A 551 2.64 19.17 17.98
N ALA A 552 3.21 19.05 16.77
CA ALA A 552 4.58 19.43 16.50
C ALA A 552 4.75 20.95 16.43
N ALA A 553 5.86 21.47 16.94
CA ALA A 553 6.15 22.91 16.89
C ALA A 553 6.27 23.45 15.45
N ASN A 554 6.65 22.57 14.51
CA ASN A 554 6.78 22.87 13.08
C ASN A 554 5.62 22.30 12.25
N PHE A 555 4.43 22.19 12.83
CA PHE A 555 3.24 21.71 12.15
C PHE A 555 2.96 22.49 10.86
N GLY A 556 2.82 21.77 9.75
CA GLY A 556 2.62 22.34 8.41
C GLY A 556 3.90 22.71 7.66
N ALA A 557 5.08 22.64 8.30
CA ALA A 557 6.35 22.96 7.64
C ALA A 557 6.90 21.79 6.82
N ILE A 558 7.62 22.11 5.75
CA ILE A 558 8.41 21.14 4.96
C ILE A 558 9.80 21.05 5.58
N THR A 559 10.25 19.83 5.85
CA THR A 559 11.54 19.59 6.53
C THR A 559 12.54 18.80 5.70
N SER A 560 12.16 18.41 4.49
CA SER A 560 13.00 17.64 3.58
C SER A 560 12.85 18.11 2.14
N VAL A 561 13.92 17.99 1.39
CA VAL A 561 13.98 18.22 -0.06
C VAL A 561 14.71 17.03 -0.68
N GLU A 562 14.31 16.61 -1.88
CA GLU A 562 15.02 15.59 -2.63
C GLU A 562 16.27 16.17 -3.32
N ASP A 563 17.12 15.26 -3.85
CA ASP A 563 18.39 15.60 -4.46
C ASP A 563 18.25 16.65 -5.57
N GLY A 564 19.16 17.61 -5.56
CA GLY A 564 19.30 18.67 -6.56
C GLY A 564 19.83 18.17 -7.89
N ARG A 565 20.30 19.10 -8.72
CA ARG A 565 20.83 18.81 -10.06
C ARG A 565 22.07 17.92 -10.00
N THR A 566 22.09 16.90 -10.88
CA THR A 566 23.22 15.98 -11.02
C THR A 566 23.62 15.86 -12.48
N PHE A 567 24.94 15.81 -12.74
CA PHE A 567 25.47 15.54 -14.08
C PHE A 567 26.21 14.21 -14.10
N GLN A 568 26.01 13.46 -15.20
CA GLN A 568 26.72 12.22 -15.46
C GLN A 568 27.40 12.30 -16.83
N PHE A 569 28.65 11.85 -16.89
CA PHE A 569 29.42 11.73 -18.12
C PHE A 569 29.69 10.26 -18.41
N GLY A 570 29.48 9.85 -19.65
CA GLY A 570 29.68 8.46 -20.03
C GLY A 570 30.34 8.32 -21.41
N VAL A 571 31.10 7.25 -21.57
CA VAL A 571 31.65 6.84 -22.85
C VAL A 571 31.25 5.38 -23.09
N LYS A 572 30.63 5.12 -24.25
CA LYS A 572 30.23 3.78 -24.67
C LYS A 572 30.88 3.42 -25.99
N PHE A 573 31.60 2.32 -26.04
CA PHE A 573 32.09 1.72 -27.27
C PHE A 573 31.24 0.48 -27.60
N SER A 574 30.75 0.41 -28.83
CA SER A 574 29.99 -0.72 -29.36
C SER A 574 30.76 -1.31 -30.54
N PHE A 575 30.92 -2.62 -30.59
CA PHE A 575 31.66 -3.34 -31.62
C PHE A 575 30.96 -4.63 -32.02
#